data_47f155a43750eff1d0941bd67a630b69
#
_entry.id   47f155a43750eff1d0941bd67a630b69
#
_cell.length_a   1.000
_cell.length_b   1.000
_cell.length_c   1.000
_cell.angle_alpha   90.00
_cell.angle_beta   90.00
_cell.angle_gamma   90.00
#
_symmetry.space_group_name_H-M   'P 1'
#
loop_
_entity.id
_entity.type
_entity.pdbx_description
1 polymer ?
#
loop_
_entity_poly.entity_id
_entity_poly.type
_entity_poly.pdbx_seq_one_letter_code
_entity_poly.pdbx_strand_id
1 'polypeptide(L)'
;MKEPKLKTVYVCSNCGETSPRWMGRCPSCGSWNTMNEDVVAEAPKAGLSGSKAAAPARQEGVTSLTARRLADISTTEEKSRILTGISELDRVLGGGIVLGGVVLLSGEPGVGKSTMLLQLCGAISNQHSVLYITGEESVRQVKLRAARLKVPQENIYLAAENDVDEICGLIEKEKPELVVIDSIQTMRCMDLSSSAGTVSQVKESAARLLAVAKKQEIPMFIVGHVNKDGAIAGPKVMEHIVDTVLYFEGDKMLPYRILRAAKNRYGSTNELGMFDMTGQGLEEIENPSQMLLEGRPLGVSGNCVACTMEGSRPILSEIQALATKTNFPAPRRACSGYDYNRMNLLIAVLEKRAGYFFGNLDVYINIVGGIAPVSYTHLTLPTNSRV
;
A
#
# COMPACT_ATOMS: atom_id res chain seq x y z
N MET A 1 -30.23 8.05 33.02
CA MET A 1 -29.09 8.33 32.11
C MET A 1 -29.69 9.01 30.87
N LYS A 2 -29.26 10.24 30.54
CA LYS A 2 -29.77 10.92 29.32
C LYS A 2 -29.03 10.34 28.14
N GLU A 3 -29.76 9.91 27.13
CA GLU A 3 -29.23 9.44 25.87
C GLU A 3 -28.34 10.52 25.22
N PRO A 4 -27.15 10.17 24.64
CA PRO A 4 -26.30 11.13 23.99
C PRO A 4 -27.03 11.72 22.78
N LYS A 5 -27.03 13.03 22.62
CA LYS A 5 -27.56 13.70 21.42
C LYS A 5 -26.65 13.41 20.26
N LEU A 6 -27.18 12.75 19.25
CA LEU A 6 -26.52 12.48 17.98
C LEU A 6 -26.54 13.72 17.10
N LYS A 7 -25.42 14.07 16.50
CA LYS A 7 -25.29 15.17 15.53
C LYS A 7 -24.77 14.64 14.20
N THR A 8 -25.48 14.95 13.15
CA THR A 8 -25.03 14.66 11.78
C THR A 8 -23.88 15.60 11.41
N VAL A 9 -22.81 15.03 10.91
CA VAL A 9 -21.65 15.72 10.31
C VAL A 9 -21.38 15.12 8.94
N TYR A 10 -20.71 15.87 8.08
CA TYR A 10 -20.31 15.41 6.75
C TYR A 10 -18.80 15.22 6.73
N VAL A 11 -18.35 14.03 6.37
CA VAL A 11 -16.94 13.64 6.37
C VAL A 11 -16.47 13.43 4.92
N CYS A 12 -15.37 14.05 4.54
CA CYS A 12 -14.78 13.86 3.23
C CYS A 12 -14.16 12.46 3.10
N SER A 13 -14.62 11.66 2.14
CA SER A 13 -14.07 10.32 1.88
C SER A 13 -12.64 10.32 1.38
N ASN A 14 -12.14 11.46 0.88
CA ASN A 14 -10.79 11.57 0.34
C ASN A 14 -9.74 11.99 1.40
N CYS A 15 -10.07 12.89 2.34
CA CYS A 15 -9.10 13.44 3.29
C CYS A 15 -9.53 13.38 4.76
N GLY A 16 -10.77 12.92 5.04
CA GLY A 16 -11.31 12.85 6.40
C GLY A 16 -11.70 14.19 7.02
N GLU A 17 -11.68 15.30 6.27
CA GLU A 17 -12.15 16.61 6.76
C GLU A 17 -13.62 16.55 7.14
N THR A 18 -13.97 17.14 8.28
CA THR A 18 -15.34 17.15 8.81
C THR A 18 -16.00 18.50 8.64
N SER A 19 -17.27 18.52 8.24
CA SER A 19 -18.06 19.73 8.11
C SER A 19 -19.44 19.55 8.74
N PRO A 20 -20.00 20.57 9.41
CA PRO A 20 -21.36 20.50 9.95
C PRO A 20 -22.45 20.60 8.87
N ARG A 21 -22.08 20.85 7.61
CA ARG A 21 -22.99 20.97 6.48
C ARG A 21 -22.39 20.24 5.26
N TRP A 22 -23.26 19.68 4.47
CA TRP A 22 -22.84 19.10 3.19
C TRP A 22 -22.31 20.19 2.24
N MET A 23 -21.19 19.90 1.60
CA MET A 23 -20.58 20.77 0.60
C MET A 23 -20.22 19.94 -0.63
N GLY A 24 -20.53 20.43 -1.82
CA GLY A 24 -20.21 19.75 -3.08
C GLY A 24 -18.72 19.60 -3.33
N ARG A 25 -17.89 20.46 -2.71
CA ARG A 25 -16.42 20.43 -2.78
C ARG A 25 -15.84 20.47 -1.38
N CYS A 26 -14.91 19.56 -1.09
CA CYS A 26 -14.21 19.56 0.19
C CYS A 26 -13.31 20.79 0.34
N PRO A 27 -13.41 21.56 1.46
CA PRO A 27 -12.61 22.78 1.65
C PRO A 27 -11.12 22.47 1.87
N SER A 28 -10.78 21.28 2.36
CA SER A 28 -9.41 20.88 2.69
C SER A 28 -8.66 20.32 1.48
N CYS A 29 -9.21 19.32 0.79
CA CYS A 29 -8.53 18.65 -0.32
C CYS A 29 -9.02 19.07 -1.71
N GLY A 30 -10.09 19.88 -1.80
CA GLY A 30 -10.64 20.36 -3.06
C GLY A 30 -11.39 19.33 -3.91
N SER A 31 -11.56 18.09 -3.45
CA SER A 31 -12.26 17.04 -4.17
C SER A 31 -13.77 17.30 -4.21
N TRP A 32 -14.40 16.97 -5.35
CA TRP A 32 -15.83 17.15 -5.56
C TRP A 32 -16.60 15.86 -5.17
N ASN A 33 -17.81 16.05 -4.62
CA ASN A 33 -18.76 14.97 -4.26
C ASN A 33 -18.17 13.89 -3.32
N THR A 34 -17.29 14.31 -2.39
CA THR A 34 -16.62 13.43 -1.44
C THR A 34 -17.15 13.56 0.00
N MET A 35 -18.13 14.41 0.24
CA MET A 35 -18.71 14.64 1.57
C MET A 35 -19.84 13.65 1.84
N ASN A 36 -19.59 12.67 2.69
CA ASN A 36 -20.53 11.64 3.10
C ASN A 36 -21.11 11.98 4.48
N GLU A 37 -22.39 11.68 4.67
CA GLU A 37 -23.07 11.86 5.95
C GLU A 37 -22.56 10.85 6.99
N ASP A 38 -22.22 11.34 8.19
CA ASP A 38 -21.79 10.53 9.32
C ASP A 38 -22.45 11.07 10.62
N VAL A 39 -22.62 10.22 11.61
CA VAL A 39 -23.32 10.56 12.86
C VAL A 39 -22.33 10.49 14.01
N VAL A 40 -22.08 11.61 14.68
CA VAL A 40 -21.16 11.70 15.81
C VAL A 40 -21.93 12.06 17.09
N ALA A 41 -21.62 11.39 18.21
CA ALA A 41 -22.16 11.74 19.49
C ALA A 41 -21.64 13.12 19.94
N GLU A 42 -22.53 13.99 20.39
CA GLU A 42 -22.15 15.32 20.89
C GLU A 42 -21.39 15.17 22.22
N ALA A 43 -20.12 15.60 22.25
CA ALA A 43 -19.36 15.65 23.49
C ALA A 43 -20.09 16.57 24.50
N PRO A 44 -20.17 16.20 25.77
CA PRO A 44 -20.87 17.01 26.77
C PRO A 44 -20.22 18.39 26.87
N LYS A 45 -20.99 19.44 26.60
CA LYS A 45 -20.53 20.83 26.77
C LYS A 45 -20.19 21.03 28.25
N ALA A 46 -18.92 21.28 28.53
CA ALA A 46 -18.50 21.78 29.83
C ALA A 46 -19.16 23.14 30.06
N GLY A 47 -20.21 23.15 30.92
CA GLY A 47 -20.86 24.39 31.36
C GLY A 47 -19.87 25.21 32.15
N LEU A 48 -19.67 26.47 31.75
CA LEU A 48 -19.03 27.48 32.59
C LEU A 48 -19.95 27.79 33.82
N SER A 49 -19.73 27.09 34.91
CA SER A 49 -20.16 27.58 36.21
C SER A 49 -18.99 27.44 37.17
N GLY A 50 -18.51 28.61 37.66
CA GLY A 50 -17.38 28.67 38.57
C GLY A 50 -17.71 28.01 39.90
N SER A 51 -17.05 26.91 40.17
CA SER A 51 -16.77 26.41 41.50
C SER A 51 -15.39 25.77 41.47
N LYS A 52 -14.51 26.19 42.40
CA LYS A 52 -13.22 25.57 42.64
C LYS A 52 -13.44 24.10 42.98
N ALA A 53 -13.43 23.24 41.98
CA ALA A 53 -13.34 21.80 42.14
C ALA A 53 -11.86 21.41 42.04
N ALA A 54 -11.42 20.62 43.01
CA ALA A 54 -10.07 20.06 43.08
C ALA A 54 -9.65 19.48 41.72
N ALA A 55 -8.41 19.75 41.34
CA ALA A 55 -7.80 19.17 40.15
C ALA A 55 -7.97 17.63 40.21
N PRO A 56 -8.38 16.97 39.11
CA PRO A 56 -8.36 15.52 39.10
C PRO A 56 -6.92 15.08 39.33
N ALA A 57 -6.77 14.14 40.28
CA ALA A 57 -5.47 13.52 40.56
C ALA A 57 -4.87 13.08 39.25
N ARG A 58 -3.73 13.65 38.87
CA ARG A 58 -2.89 13.17 37.78
C ARG A 58 -2.59 11.71 38.11
N GLN A 59 -3.06 10.80 37.29
CA GLN A 59 -2.59 9.43 37.32
C GLN A 59 -1.06 9.50 37.19
N GLU A 60 -0.38 9.01 38.21
CA GLU A 60 1.07 8.80 38.22
C GLU A 60 1.39 7.80 37.13
N GLY A 61 1.92 8.29 36.02
CA GLY A 61 2.28 7.49 34.83
C GLY A 61 2.67 8.33 33.62
N VAL A 62 2.67 9.67 33.74
CA VAL A 62 3.21 10.52 32.71
C VAL A 62 4.74 10.40 32.78
N THR A 63 5.32 9.56 31.95
CA THR A 63 6.76 9.60 31.63
C THR A 63 7.09 11.04 31.27
N SER A 64 7.94 11.69 32.10
CA SER A 64 8.39 13.07 31.88
C SER A 64 8.96 13.15 30.46
N LEU A 65 8.39 14.02 29.64
CA LEU A 65 8.94 14.33 28.31
C LEU A 65 10.37 14.85 28.49
N THR A 66 11.35 14.01 28.24
CA THR A 66 12.78 14.35 28.25
C THR A 66 13.26 14.47 26.81
N ALA A 67 13.67 15.67 26.43
CA ALA A 67 14.38 15.86 25.17
C ALA A 67 15.78 15.19 25.29
N ARG A 68 16.14 14.37 24.30
CA ARG A 68 17.48 13.77 24.18
C ARG A 68 18.24 14.42 23.04
N ARG A 69 19.56 14.58 23.17
CA ARG A 69 20.39 15.04 22.07
C ARG A 69 20.45 13.95 21.00
N LEU A 70 20.39 14.33 19.74
CA LEU A 70 20.45 13.38 18.62
C LEU A 70 21.72 12.51 18.68
N ALA A 71 22.87 13.10 19.09
CA ALA A 71 24.14 12.39 19.24
C ALA A 71 24.15 11.32 20.35
N ASP A 72 23.23 11.44 21.35
CA ASP A 72 23.15 10.49 22.47
C ASP A 72 22.22 9.30 22.16
N ILE A 73 21.57 9.32 20.99
CA ILE A 73 20.70 8.24 20.51
C ILE A 73 21.57 7.26 19.74
N SER A 74 21.87 6.10 20.34
CA SER A 74 22.60 5.05 19.65
C SER A 74 21.71 4.39 18.60
N THR A 75 22.03 4.60 17.33
CA THR A 75 21.48 3.84 16.20
C THR A 75 22.52 2.82 15.78
N THR A 76 22.53 1.65 16.39
CA THR A 76 23.19 0.50 15.78
C THR A 76 22.26 0.01 14.66
N GLU A 77 22.59 0.30 13.41
CA GLU A 77 21.77 -0.04 12.23
C GLU A 77 21.36 -1.52 12.19
N GLU A 78 22.23 -2.43 12.64
CA GLU A 78 21.97 -3.86 12.73
C GLU A 78 20.85 -4.26 13.70
N LYS A 79 20.55 -3.43 14.72
CA LYS A 79 19.46 -3.71 15.69
C LYS A 79 18.15 -3.00 15.37
N SER A 80 18.12 -2.16 14.36
CA SER A 80 16.96 -1.33 14.05
C SER A 80 15.98 -1.96 13.05
N ARG A 81 16.35 -3.09 12.43
CA ARG A 81 15.56 -3.75 11.39
C ARG A 81 15.48 -5.26 11.58
N ILE A 82 14.32 -5.81 11.27
CA ILE A 82 14.08 -7.25 11.17
C ILE A 82 14.11 -7.61 9.69
N LEU A 83 15.01 -8.49 9.28
CA LEU A 83 15.00 -9.06 7.93
C LEU A 83 13.82 -10.02 7.80
N THR A 84 13.06 -9.88 6.73
CA THR A 84 11.87 -10.71 6.51
C THR A 84 12.22 -12.10 6.00
N GLY A 85 13.41 -12.26 5.44
CA GLY A 85 13.80 -13.47 4.71
C GLY A 85 13.16 -13.60 3.33
N ILE A 86 12.39 -12.58 2.90
CA ILE A 86 11.80 -12.44 1.58
C ILE A 86 12.52 -11.25 0.91
N SER A 87 13.46 -11.54 0.02
CA SER A 87 14.41 -10.54 -0.51
C SER A 87 13.71 -9.44 -1.31
N GLU A 88 12.66 -9.80 -2.06
CA GLU A 88 11.85 -8.85 -2.82
C GLU A 88 11.03 -7.92 -1.90
N LEU A 89 10.60 -8.39 -0.73
CA LEU A 89 9.93 -7.56 0.28
C LEU A 89 10.95 -6.67 1.00
N ASP A 90 12.08 -7.21 1.42
CA ASP A 90 13.15 -6.45 2.08
C ASP A 90 13.68 -5.32 1.20
N ARG A 91 13.80 -5.57 -0.11
CA ARG A 91 14.16 -4.54 -1.10
C ARG A 91 13.20 -3.35 -1.06
N VAL A 92 11.89 -3.59 -1.15
CA VAL A 92 10.86 -2.54 -1.17
C VAL A 92 10.76 -1.83 0.17
N LEU A 93 11.01 -2.53 1.27
CA LEU A 93 11.08 -1.94 2.62
C LEU A 93 12.34 -1.08 2.83
N GLY A 94 13.34 -1.21 1.96
CA GLY A 94 14.63 -0.50 2.08
C GLY A 94 15.60 -1.19 3.04
N GLY A 95 15.58 -2.53 3.09
CA GLY A 95 16.48 -3.38 3.87
C GLY A 95 15.86 -3.99 5.13
N GLY A 96 14.54 -4.24 5.12
CA GLY A 96 13.84 -4.92 6.21
C GLY A 96 12.89 -4.04 7.01
N ILE A 97 12.22 -4.63 7.99
CA ILE A 97 11.18 -4.02 8.82
C ILE A 97 11.85 -3.16 9.91
N VAL A 98 11.45 -1.90 10.04
CA VAL A 98 11.96 -0.99 11.08
C VAL A 98 11.14 -1.15 12.35
N LEU A 99 11.81 -1.21 13.53
CA LEU A 99 11.15 -1.30 14.83
C LEU A 99 10.25 -0.09 15.07
N GLY A 100 9.05 -0.35 15.57
CA GLY A 100 8.02 0.69 15.75
C GLY A 100 7.50 1.29 14.43
N GLY A 101 7.94 0.79 13.27
CA GLY A 101 7.46 1.22 11.96
C GLY A 101 6.08 0.63 11.63
N VAL A 102 5.19 1.44 11.07
CA VAL A 102 3.86 0.98 10.63
C VAL A 102 3.79 0.98 9.12
N VAL A 103 3.52 -0.19 8.56
CA VAL A 103 3.45 -0.46 7.12
C VAL A 103 2.00 -0.72 6.73
N LEU A 104 1.46 0.07 5.82
CA LEU A 104 0.19 -0.21 5.16
C LEU A 104 0.44 -1.04 3.90
N LEU A 105 -0.12 -2.24 3.85
CA LEU A 105 -0.17 -3.07 2.65
C LEU A 105 -1.54 -2.91 1.98
N SER A 106 -1.57 -2.22 0.86
CA SER A 106 -2.79 -1.88 0.13
C SER A 106 -2.84 -2.61 -1.22
N GLY A 107 -4.03 -2.77 -1.77
CA GLY A 107 -4.22 -3.42 -3.08
C GLY A 107 -5.63 -3.96 -3.27
N GLU A 108 -5.97 -4.38 -4.50
CA GLU A 108 -7.28 -4.95 -4.82
C GLU A 108 -7.60 -6.20 -3.98
N PRO A 109 -8.89 -6.47 -3.70
CA PRO A 109 -9.29 -7.75 -3.11
C PRO A 109 -8.85 -8.93 -3.97
N GLY A 110 -8.30 -9.98 -3.32
CA GLY A 110 -7.83 -11.19 -4.01
C GLY A 110 -6.45 -11.08 -4.66
N VAL A 111 -5.73 -9.96 -4.57
CA VAL A 111 -4.37 -9.83 -5.14
C VAL A 111 -3.31 -10.67 -4.41
N GLY A 112 -3.56 -11.07 -3.16
CA GLY A 112 -2.65 -11.91 -2.37
C GLY A 112 -2.09 -11.27 -1.09
N LYS A 113 -2.63 -10.14 -0.61
CA LYS A 113 -2.15 -9.42 0.58
C LYS A 113 -2.03 -10.31 1.82
N SER A 114 -3.12 -10.97 2.19
CA SER A 114 -3.14 -11.86 3.37
C SER A 114 -2.24 -13.10 3.18
N THR A 115 -2.03 -13.53 1.92
CA THR A 115 -1.07 -14.61 1.58
C THR A 115 0.36 -14.14 1.85
N MET A 116 0.73 -12.95 1.35
CA MET A 116 2.03 -12.32 1.60
C MET A 116 2.32 -12.19 3.09
N LEU A 117 1.34 -11.68 3.85
CA LEU A 117 1.54 -11.47 5.29
C LEU A 117 1.64 -12.78 6.08
N LEU A 118 0.88 -13.82 5.72
CA LEU A 118 1.05 -15.12 6.35
C LEU A 118 2.41 -15.76 6.04
N GLN A 119 2.91 -15.62 4.81
CA GLN A 119 4.25 -16.08 4.44
C GLN A 119 5.34 -15.27 5.15
N LEU A 120 5.17 -13.95 5.28
CA LEU A 120 6.03 -13.09 6.10
C LEU A 120 6.06 -13.57 7.56
N CYS A 121 4.87 -13.80 8.16
CA CYS A 121 4.79 -14.33 9.54
C CYS A 121 5.58 -15.64 9.70
N GLY A 122 5.43 -16.55 8.72
CA GLY A 122 6.17 -17.81 8.74
C GLY A 122 7.67 -17.65 8.59
N ALA A 123 8.11 -16.75 7.73
CA ALA A 123 9.53 -16.52 7.47
C ALA A 123 10.26 -16.02 8.73
N ILE A 124 9.63 -15.15 9.52
CA ILE A 124 10.25 -14.57 10.72
C ILE A 124 9.93 -15.32 12.01
N SER A 125 8.93 -16.19 12.03
CA SER A 125 8.46 -16.86 13.26
C SER A 125 9.49 -17.79 13.92
N ASN A 126 10.53 -18.18 13.21
CA ASN A 126 11.62 -18.97 13.77
C ASN A 126 12.46 -18.19 14.81
N GLN A 127 12.46 -16.86 14.72
CA GLN A 127 13.29 -15.98 15.56
C GLN A 127 12.48 -14.96 16.34
N HIS A 128 11.26 -14.66 15.89
CA HIS A 128 10.40 -13.59 16.41
C HIS A 128 8.99 -14.09 16.69
N SER A 129 8.40 -13.56 17.76
CA SER A 129 6.99 -13.78 18.06
C SER A 129 6.10 -12.86 17.22
N VAL A 130 5.08 -13.44 16.59
CA VAL A 130 4.16 -12.72 15.69
C VAL A 130 2.73 -12.81 16.22
N LEU A 131 2.06 -11.68 16.31
CA LEU A 131 0.63 -11.62 16.60
C LEU A 131 -0.14 -11.23 15.32
N TYR A 132 -0.94 -12.17 14.81
CA TYR A 132 -1.80 -11.94 13.65
C TYR A 132 -3.25 -11.75 14.12
N ILE A 133 -3.80 -10.58 13.86
CA ILE A 133 -5.18 -10.21 14.23
C ILE A 133 -6.01 -10.17 12.96
N THR A 134 -7.08 -10.96 12.94
CA THR A 134 -8.03 -11.01 11.84
C THR A 134 -9.37 -10.44 12.25
N GLY A 135 -9.90 -9.51 11.46
CA GLY A 135 -11.25 -8.99 11.64
C GLY A 135 -12.25 -9.52 10.61
N GLU A 136 -11.78 -10.24 9.59
CA GLU A 136 -12.63 -10.75 8.50
C GLU A 136 -12.83 -12.27 8.56
N GLU A 137 -11.78 -12.99 8.94
CA GLU A 137 -11.75 -14.44 8.93
C GLU A 137 -11.70 -15.02 10.34
N SER A 138 -12.27 -16.18 10.53
CA SER A 138 -12.10 -16.93 11.77
C SER A 138 -10.66 -17.47 11.89
N VAL A 139 -10.19 -17.64 13.12
CA VAL A 139 -8.88 -18.27 13.42
C VAL A 139 -8.69 -19.59 12.68
N ARG A 140 -9.77 -20.38 12.54
CA ARG A 140 -9.75 -21.66 11.81
C ARG A 140 -9.48 -21.48 10.32
N GLN A 141 -10.06 -20.46 9.68
CA GLN A 141 -9.85 -20.18 8.26
C GLN A 141 -8.41 -19.72 8.01
N VAL A 142 -7.89 -18.82 8.85
CA VAL A 142 -6.48 -18.39 8.78
C VAL A 142 -5.55 -19.57 8.95
N LYS A 143 -5.82 -20.47 9.92
CA LYS A 143 -5.03 -21.69 10.13
C LYS A 143 -5.04 -22.64 8.92
N LEU A 144 -6.20 -22.84 8.27
CA LEU A 144 -6.29 -23.65 7.06
C LEU A 144 -5.46 -23.06 5.92
N ARG A 145 -5.47 -21.72 5.77
CA ARG A 145 -4.63 -21.02 4.81
C ARG A 145 -3.15 -21.18 5.13
N ALA A 146 -2.74 -20.97 6.39
CA ALA A 146 -1.37 -21.16 6.83
C ALA A 146 -0.86 -22.60 6.57
N ALA A 147 -1.70 -23.61 6.80
CA ALA A 147 -1.37 -25.00 6.51
C ALA A 147 -1.18 -25.26 5.00
N ARG A 148 -2.05 -24.69 4.13
CA ARG A 148 -1.90 -24.76 2.68
C ARG A 148 -0.60 -24.13 2.20
N LEU A 149 -0.21 -23.01 2.79
CA LEU A 149 1.02 -22.27 2.49
C LEU A 149 2.26 -22.87 3.16
N LYS A 150 2.11 -23.96 3.92
CA LYS A 150 3.18 -24.61 4.69
C LYS A 150 3.92 -23.66 5.64
N VAL A 151 3.21 -22.68 6.18
CA VAL A 151 3.77 -21.69 7.11
C VAL A 151 4.14 -22.35 8.42
N PRO A 152 5.37 -22.16 8.98
CA PRO A 152 5.72 -22.54 10.34
C PRO A 152 4.74 -21.90 11.34
N GLN A 153 4.33 -22.65 12.38
CA GLN A 153 3.20 -22.21 13.23
C GLN A 153 3.61 -21.95 14.70
N GLU A 154 4.85 -22.20 15.08
CA GLU A 154 5.26 -22.29 16.49
C GLU A 154 5.18 -20.96 17.25
N ASN A 155 5.59 -19.85 16.63
CA ASN A 155 5.60 -18.53 17.26
C ASN A 155 4.59 -17.54 16.62
N ILE A 156 3.53 -18.08 15.99
CA ILE A 156 2.47 -17.25 15.42
C ILE A 156 1.21 -17.38 16.28
N TYR A 157 0.83 -16.28 16.90
CA TYR A 157 -0.37 -16.16 17.73
C TYR A 157 -1.49 -15.55 16.88
N LEU A 158 -2.68 -16.17 16.90
CA LEU A 158 -3.84 -15.71 16.14
C LEU A 158 -4.93 -15.19 17.09
N ALA A 159 -5.46 -14.03 16.81
CA ALA A 159 -6.65 -13.49 17.46
C ALA A 159 -7.70 -13.06 16.43
N ALA A 160 -8.97 -13.36 16.70
CA ALA A 160 -10.09 -12.84 15.91
C ALA A 160 -10.78 -11.79 16.74
N GLU A 161 -10.50 -10.51 16.48
CA GLU A 161 -10.99 -9.37 17.24
C GLU A 161 -11.10 -8.14 16.33
N ASN A 162 -12.10 -7.31 16.60
CA ASN A 162 -12.39 -6.08 15.87
C ASN A 162 -12.31 -4.82 16.77
N ASP A 163 -12.40 -4.99 18.08
CA ASP A 163 -12.28 -3.87 19.01
C ASP A 163 -10.82 -3.45 19.15
N VAL A 164 -10.53 -2.21 18.75
CA VAL A 164 -9.16 -1.68 18.74
C VAL A 164 -8.58 -1.53 20.14
N ASP A 165 -9.41 -1.24 21.15
CA ASP A 165 -8.94 -1.08 22.52
C ASP A 165 -8.54 -2.44 23.13
N GLU A 166 -9.31 -3.49 22.86
CA GLU A 166 -8.95 -4.86 23.24
C GLU A 166 -7.68 -5.32 22.52
N ILE A 167 -7.55 -5.00 21.22
CA ILE A 167 -6.34 -5.28 20.44
C ILE A 167 -5.12 -4.58 21.02
N CYS A 168 -5.22 -3.30 21.35
CA CYS A 168 -4.15 -2.53 21.98
C CYS A 168 -3.75 -3.13 23.34
N GLY A 169 -4.72 -3.51 24.16
CA GLY A 169 -4.49 -4.19 25.43
C GLY A 169 -3.77 -5.54 25.26
N LEU A 170 -4.15 -6.32 24.24
CA LEU A 170 -3.50 -7.58 23.91
C LEU A 170 -2.05 -7.37 23.49
N ILE A 171 -1.77 -6.38 22.63
CA ILE A 171 -0.40 -6.03 22.20
C ILE A 171 0.46 -5.61 23.40
N GLU A 172 -0.07 -4.77 24.31
CA GLU A 172 0.67 -4.33 25.49
C GLU A 172 0.96 -5.48 26.47
N LYS A 173 0.07 -6.45 26.57
CA LYS A 173 0.21 -7.63 27.42
C LYS A 173 1.20 -8.65 26.88
N GLU A 174 1.00 -9.06 25.61
CA GLU A 174 1.76 -10.18 25.00
C GLU A 174 3.12 -9.70 24.45
N LYS A 175 3.27 -8.40 24.16
CA LYS A 175 4.51 -7.78 23.62
C LYS A 175 5.13 -8.56 22.46
N PRO A 176 4.36 -8.82 21.38
CA PRO A 176 4.89 -9.51 20.22
C PRO A 176 5.96 -8.67 19.53
N GLU A 177 6.85 -9.30 18.78
CA GLU A 177 7.90 -8.61 18.01
C GLU A 177 7.42 -8.17 16.63
N LEU A 178 6.28 -8.66 16.15
CA LEU A 178 5.56 -8.17 14.97
C LEU A 178 4.06 -8.29 15.19
N VAL A 179 3.31 -7.29 14.72
CA VAL A 179 1.84 -7.33 14.68
C VAL A 179 1.34 -7.24 13.24
N VAL A 180 0.34 -8.03 12.89
CA VAL A 180 -0.40 -7.96 11.62
C VAL A 180 -1.87 -7.70 11.91
N ILE A 181 -2.47 -6.70 11.26
CA ILE A 181 -3.90 -6.36 11.31
C ILE A 181 -4.53 -6.62 9.94
N ASP A 182 -5.42 -7.59 9.86
CA ASP A 182 -6.08 -8.01 8.59
C ASP A 182 -7.62 -8.05 8.74
N SER A 183 -8.36 -6.98 8.36
CA SER A 183 -7.96 -5.71 7.78
C SER A 183 -8.44 -4.51 8.61
N ILE A 184 -7.88 -3.32 8.35
CA ILE A 184 -8.25 -2.09 9.07
C ILE A 184 -9.73 -1.71 8.88
N GLN A 185 -10.34 -2.11 7.76
CA GLN A 185 -11.74 -1.79 7.46
C GLN A 185 -12.74 -2.46 8.42
N THR A 186 -12.35 -3.55 9.05
CA THR A 186 -13.20 -4.26 10.02
C THR A 186 -13.00 -3.81 11.46
N MET A 187 -11.94 -3.05 11.71
CA MET A 187 -11.61 -2.54 13.05
C MET A 187 -12.60 -1.47 13.52
N ARG A 188 -12.85 -1.43 14.83
CA ARG A 188 -13.82 -0.54 15.46
C ARG A 188 -13.27 0.05 16.76
N CYS A 189 -13.46 1.35 16.90
CA CYS A 189 -13.35 2.03 18.18
C CYS A 189 -14.77 2.14 18.75
N MET A 190 -15.03 1.50 19.88
CA MET A 190 -16.39 1.36 20.43
C MET A 190 -16.98 2.69 20.95
N ASP A 191 -16.15 3.69 21.21
CA ASP A 191 -16.55 5.05 21.58
C ASP A 191 -17.05 5.89 20.39
N LEU A 192 -16.84 5.42 19.13
CA LEU A 192 -17.38 6.06 17.95
C LEU A 192 -18.70 5.40 17.53
N SER A 193 -19.71 6.20 17.23
CA SER A 193 -21.02 5.73 16.78
C SER A 193 -21.08 5.31 15.31
N SER A 194 -20.05 5.64 14.53
CA SER A 194 -19.97 5.30 13.12
C SER A 194 -19.70 3.80 12.89
N SER A 195 -20.15 3.29 11.74
CA SER A 195 -19.96 1.88 11.37
C SER A 195 -18.50 1.58 11.01
N ALA A 196 -18.08 0.31 11.18
CA ALA A 196 -16.79 -0.17 10.71
C ALA A 196 -16.60 0.15 9.20
N GLY A 197 -15.37 0.44 8.78
CA GLY A 197 -15.03 0.80 7.40
C GLY A 197 -15.32 2.25 7.01
N THR A 198 -15.95 3.06 7.87
CA THR A 198 -16.07 4.50 7.63
C THR A 198 -14.73 5.21 7.83
N VAL A 199 -14.57 6.39 7.21
CA VAL A 199 -13.32 7.18 7.31
C VAL A 199 -12.97 7.50 8.76
N SER A 200 -13.95 7.86 9.57
CA SER A 200 -13.77 8.17 10.99
C SER A 200 -13.25 6.97 11.78
N GLN A 201 -13.86 5.80 11.59
CA GLN A 201 -13.42 4.56 12.25
C GLN A 201 -12.01 4.17 11.82
N VAL A 202 -11.73 4.13 10.50
CA VAL A 202 -10.41 3.77 9.97
C VAL A 202 -9.33 4.72 10.49
N LYS A 203 -9.60 6.03 10.51
CA LYS A 203 -8.65 7.05 10.97
C LYS A 203 -8.34 6.88 12.46
N GLU A 204 -9.37 6.73 13.29
CA GLU A 204 -9.19 6.58 14.74
C GLU A 204 -8.54 5.24 15.09
N SER A 205 -8.99 4.15 14.48
CA SER A 205 -8.38 2.83 14.64
C SER A 205 -6.89 2.84 14.30
N ALA A 206 -6.54 3.43 13.15
CA ALA A 206 -5.14 3.57 12.74
C ALA A 206 -4.34 4.44 13.71
N ALA A 207 -4.91 5.53 14.23
CA ALA A 207 -4.22 6.41 15.19
C ALA A 207 -3.90 5.70 16.51
N ARG A 208 -4.84 4.90 17.06
CA ARG A 208 -4.62 4.13 18.29
C ARG A 208 -3.59 3.02 18.08
N LEU A 209 -3.71 2.25 17.01
CA LEU A 209 -2.74 1.20 16.67
C LEU A 209 -1.34 1.77 16.46
N LEU A 210 -1.22 2.91 15.76
CA LEU A 210 0.06 3.60 15.58
C LEU A 210 0.66 4.06 16.91
N ALA A 211 -0.15 4.58 17.83
CA ALA A 211 0.31 5.03 19.14
C ALA A 211 0.91 3.87 19.94
N VAL A 212 0.27 2.70 19.94
CA VAL A 212 0.78 1.49 20.61
C VAL A 212 2.06 0.98 19.93
N ALA A 213 2.09 0.90 18.59
CA ALA A 213 3.26 0.47 17.83
C ALA A 213 4.49 1.34 18.15
N LYS A 214 4.31 2.68 18.17
CA LYS A 214 5.39 3.63 18.49
C LYS A 214 5.82 3.56 19.95
N LYS A 215 4.87 3.45 20.90
CA LYS A 215 5.15 3.39 22.33
C LYS A 215 5.92 2.13 22.72
N GLN A 216 5.59 1.00 22.09
CA GLN A 216 6.17 -0.30 22.39
C GLN A 216 7.36 -0.65 21.47
N GLU A 217 7.65 0.21 20.48
CA GLU A 217 8.66 -0.04 19.41
C GLU A 217 8.39 -1.34 18.62
N ILE A 218 7.11 -1.75 18.53
CA ILE A 218 6.69 -2.96 17.82
C ILE A 218 6.33 -2.62 16.38
N PRO A 219 6.96 -3.24 15.37
CA PRO A 219 6.57 -3.07 13.97
C PRO A 219 5.18 -3.63 13.71
N MET A 220 4.44 -2.98 12.82
CA MET A 220 3.07 -3.36 12.52
C MET A 220 2.79 -3.32 11.03
N PHE A 221 2.19 -4.38 10.49
CA PHE A 221 1.59 -4.41 9.16
C PHE A 221 0.08 -4.28 9.26
N ILE A 222 -0.47 -3.37 8.48
CA ILE A 222 -1.91 -3.13 8.40
C ILE A 222 -2.37 -3.40 6.97
N VAL A 223 -3.34 -4.28 6.79
CA VAL A 223 -3.96 -4.52 5.48
C VAL A 223 -5.02 -3.47 5.20
N GLY A 224 -4.96 -2.88 4.00
CA GLY A 224 -5.98 -2.00 3.45
C GLY A 224 -6.52 -2.49 2.11
N HIS A 225 -7.81 -2.37 1.87
CA HIS A 225 -8.43 -2.68 0.58
C HIS A 225 -8.67 -1.40 -0.22
N VAL A 226 -8.33 -1.40 -1.50
CA VAL A 226 -8.71 -0.35 -2.47
C VAL A 226 -9.80 -0.88 -3.39
N ASN A 227 -10.82 -0.06 -3.63
CA ASN A 227 -11.78 -0.33 -4.71
C ASN A 227 -11.23 0.16 -6.05
N LYS A 228 -11.72 -0.45 -7.16
CA LYS A 228 -11.38 -0.06 -8.53
C LYS A 228 -11.63 1.42 -8.83
N ASP A 229 -12.60 2.04 -8.14
CA ASP A 229 -12.93 3.46 -8.28
C ASP A 229 -12.09 4.38 -7.35
N GLY A 230 -11.12 3.85 -6.63
CA GLY A 230 -10.29 4.62 -5.68
C GLY A 230 -11.07 5.21 -4.50
N ALA A 231 -12.32 4.78 -4.29
CA ALA A 231 -13.32 5.46 -3.47
C ALA A 231 -13.61 4.78 -2.12
N ILE A 232 -12.90 3.71 -1.71
CA ILE A 232 -13.05 3.29 -0.33
C ILE A 232 -12.25 4.22 0.57
N ALA A 233 -12.98 4.79 1.51
CA ALA A 233 -12.44 5.44 2.68
C ALA A 233 -11.46 4.50 3.39
N GLY A 234 -10.19 4.79 3.34
CA GLY A 234 -9.21 4.00 4.06
C GLY A 234 -7.78 4.25 3.60
N PRO A 235 -7.31 3.75 2.45
CA PRO A 235 -5.90 3.85 2.10
C PRO A 235 -5.38 5.27 2.04
N LYS A 236 -6.04 6.19 1.35
CA LYS A 236 -5.58 7.59 1.23
C LYS A 236 -5.51 8.34 2.56
N VAL A 237 -6.45 8.10 3.46
CA VAL A 237 -6.41 8.71 4.80
C VAL A 237 -5.25 8.15 5.61
N MET A 238 -4.98 6.86 5.48
CA MET A 238 -3.89 6.19 6.17
C MET A 238 -2.51 6.51 5.61
N GLU A 239 -2.40 6.79 4.31
CA GLU A 239 -1.12 7.14 3.66
C GLU A 239 -0.38 8.27 4.38
N HIS A 240 -1.10 9.23 4.94
CA HIS A 240 -0.50 10.34 5.69
C HIS A 240 -0.10 9.95 7.12
N ILE A 241 -0.75 8.95 7.69
CA ILE A 241 -0.58 8.54 9.09
C ILE A 241 0.58 7.54 9.24
N VAL A 242 0.64 6.52 8.38
CA VAL A 242 1.63 5.44 8.46
C VAL A 242 3.01 5.86 7.95
N ASP A 243 4.03 5.07 8.29
CA ASP A 243 5.42 5.35 7.89
C ASP A 243 5.74 4.88 6.48
N THR A 244 5.21 3.71 6.10
CA THR A 244 5.42 3.09 4.79
C THR A 244 4.07 2.69 4.20
N VAL A 245 3.90 2.91 2.91
CA VAL A 245 2.73 2.49 2.13
C VAL A 245 3.20 1.64 0.97
N LEU A 246 2.77 0.40 0.96
CA LEU A 246 3.04 -0.57 -0.09
C LEU A 246 1.76 -0.84 -0.87
N TYR A 247 1.84 -0.74 -2.19
CA TYR A 247 0.79 -1.20 -3.09
C TYR A 247 1.13 -2.56 -3.66
N PHE A 248 0.22 -3.51 -3.49
CA PHE A 248 0.32 -4.82 -4.09
C PHE A 248 -0.61 -4.87 -5.28
N GLU A 249 -0.02 -4.93 -6.47
CA GLU A 249 -0.67 -4.83 -7.76
C GLU A 249 -0.61 -6.17 -8.49
N GLY A 250 -1.64 -6.48 -9.26
CA GLY A 250 -1.63 -7.67 -10.11
C GLY A 250 -2.84 -7.70 -11.01
N ASP A 251 -2.61 -8.03 -12.26
CA ASP A 251 -3.68 -8.32 -13.21
C ASP A 251 -4.10 -9.79 -13.05
N LYS A 252 -5.39 -10.08 -13.17
CA LYS A 252 -5.92 -11.44 -13.16
C LYS A 252 -5.42 -12.27 -14.35
N MET A 253 -5.01 -11.61 -15.42
CA MET A 253 -4.47 -12.22 -16.63
C MET A 253 -2.97 -12.55 -16.53
N LEU A 254 -2.27 -11.98 -15.55
CA LEU A 254 -0.83 -12.17 -15.34
C LEU A 254 -0.57 -13.00 -14.08
N PRO A 255 0.31 -14.01 -14.13
CA PRO A 255 0.61 -14.85 -12.98
C PRO A 255 1.35 -14.09 -11.88
N TYR A 256 2.13 -13.07 -12.24
CA TYR A 256 2.93 -12.33 -11.29
C TYR A 256 2.20 -11.17 -10.63
N ARG A 257 2.76 -10.75 -9.50
CA ARG A 257 2.33 -9.62 -8.68
C ARG A 257 3.50 -8.68 -8.49
N ILE A 258 3.20 -7.38 -8.44
CA ILE A 258 4.19 -6.33 -8.22
C ILE A 258 3.90 -5.66 -6.90
N LEU A 259 4.92 -5.52 -6.07
CA LEU A 259 4.89 -4.76 -4.83
C LEU A 259 5.65 -3.46 -5.02
N ARG A 260 5.00 -2.32 -4.83
CA ARG A 260 5.60 -0.99 -4.97
C ARG A 260 5.47 -0.19 -3.68
N ALA A 261 6.49 0.59 -3.35
CA ALA A 261 6.39 1.56 -2.27
C ALA A 261 5.86 2.89 -2.83
N ALA A 262 4.67 3.32 -2.37
CA ALA A 262 4.14 4.66 -2.66
C ALA A 262 4.67 5.71 -1.67
N LYS A 263 5.00 5.28 -0.46
CA LYS A 263 5.63 6.07 0.60
C LYS A 263 6.55 5.19 1.41
N ASN A 264 7.74 5.67 1.70
CA ASN A 264 8.67 4.98 2.59
C ASN A 264 9.54 6.03 3.33
N ARG A 265 9.36 6.17 4.65
CA ARG A 265 10.19 7.08 5.46
C ARG A 265 11.59 6.53 5.73
N TYR A 266 11.79 5.24 5.47
CA TYR A 266 12.99 4.49 5.85
C TYR A 266 13.78 3.99 4.66
N GLY A 267 13.34 4.28 3.44
CA GLY A 267 13.98 3.82 2.21
C GLY A 267 13.46 4.51 0.96
N SER A 268 13.94 4.06 -0.19
CA SER A 268 13.50 4.54 -1.50
C SER A 268 12.07 4.12 -1.80
N THR A 269 11.31 4.96 -2.52
CA THR A 269 10.00 4.62 -3.07
C THR A 269 10.09 4.10 -4.52
N ASN A 270 11.28 4.07 -5.10
CA ASN A 270 11.46 3.66 -6.48
C ASN A 270 11.65 2.14 -6.65
N GLU A 271 11.92 1.43 -5.54
CA GLU A 271 12.12 -0.02 -5.59
C GLU A 271 10.81 -0.77 -5.80
N LEU A 272 10.89 -1.87 -6.53
CA LEU A 272 9.79 -2.80 -6.70
C LEU A 272 10.20 -4.23 -6.34
N GLY A 273 9.24 -5.01 -5.84
CA GLY A 273 9.33 -6.45 -5.63
C GLY A 273 8.42 -7.18 -6.61
N MET A 274 8.88 -8.31 -7.11
CA MET A 274 8.10 -9.15 -8.04
C MET A 274 7.92 -10.56 -7.50
N PHE A 275 6.69 -11.03 -7.58
CA PHE A 275 6.28 -12.33 -7.04
C PHE A 275 5.45 -13.09 -8.08
N ASP A 276 5.65 -14.38 -8.18
CA ASP A 276 4.76 -15.29 -8.90
C ASP A 276 3.67 -15.81 -7.96
N MET A 277 2.44 -15.92 -8.45
CA MET A 277 1.31 -16.45 -7.69
C MET A 277 1.11 -17.92 -8.03
N THR A 278 1.64 -18.80 -7.19
CA THR A 278 1.54 -20.24 -7.37
C THR A 278 0.42 -20.85 -6.52
N GLY A 279 0.14 -22.14 -6.70
CA GLY A 279 -0.79 -22.88 -5.86
C GLY A 279 -0.33 -23.01 -4.39
N GLN A 280 0.96 -22.82 -4.13
CA GLN A 280 1.57 -22.87 -2.79
C GLN A 280 1.76 -21.49 -2.15
N GLY A 281 1.42 -20.41 -2.85
CA GLY A 281 1.53 -19.04 -2.37
C GLY A 281 2.29 -18.15 -3.33
N LEU A 282 2.92 -17.11 -2.77
CA LEU A 282 3.76 -16.17 -3.50
C LEU A 282 5.20 -16.65 -3.46
N GLU A 283 5.83 -16.69 -4.63
CA GLU A 283 7.23 -17.04 -4.82
C GLU A 283 7.98 -15.84 -5.39
N GLU A 284 9.20 -15.60 -4.93
CA GLU A 284 10.01 -14.47 -5.38
C GLU A 284 10.50 -14.69 -6.82
N ILE A 285 10.42 -13.67 -7.65
CA ILE A 285 10.95 -13.69 -9.00
C ILE A 285 12.37 -13.11 -8.97
N GLU A 286 13.37 -13.99 -8.93
CA GLU A 286 14.77 -13.57 -8.87
C GLU A 286 15.20 -12.79 -10.12
N ASN A 287 14.73 -13.20 -11.30
CA ASN A 287 15.07 -12.57 -12.59
C ASN A 287 13.82 -12.15 -13.37
N PRO A 288 13.24 -10.96 -13.07
CA PRO A 288 12.12 -10.42 -13.82
C PRO A 288 12.36 -10.26 -15.31
N SER A 289 13.58 -9.90 -15.70
CA SER A 289 13.94 -9.73 -17.11
C SER A 289 13.82 -11.02 -17.90
N GLN A 290 14.23 -12.14 -17.32
CA GLN A 290 14.10 -13.45 -17.95
C GLN A 290 12.62 -13.81 -18.14
N MET A 291 11.82 -13.65 -17.10
CA MET A 291 10.38 -13.94 -17.14
C MET A 291 9.65 -13.08 -18.19
N LEU A 292 9.95 -11.76 -18.23
CA LEU A 292 9.30 -10.83 -19.17
C LEU A 292 9.71 -11.02 -20.63
N LEU A 293 10.85 -11.65 -20.87
CA LEU A 293 11.36 -11.96 -22.22
C LEU A 293 11.08 -13.40 -22.64
N GLU A 294 10.50 -14.22 -21.76
CA GLU A 294 10.17 -15.60 -22.08
C GLU A 294 9.08 -15.68 -23.16
N GLY A 295 9.30 -16.56 -24.15
CA GLY A 295 8.37 -16.72 -25.29
C GLY A 295 8.41 -15.61 -26.35
N ARG A 296 9.31 -14.63 -26.23
CA ARG A 296 9.47 -13.55 -27.18
C ARG A 296 9.82 -14.10 -28.58
N PRO A 297 9.12 -13.66 -29.68
CA PRO A 297 9.48 -14.04 -31.02
C PRO A 297 10.81 -13.39 -31.43
N LEU A 298 11.74 -14.19 -31.92
CA LEU A 298 13.04 -13.71 -32.42
C LEU A 298 12.96 -13.39 -33.92
N GLY A 299 13.60 -12.30 -34.33
CA GLY A 299 13.73 -11.94 -35.76
C GLY A 299 12.44 -11.40 -36.40
N VAL A 300 11.44 -11.04 -35.60
CA VAL A 300 10.18 -10.43 -36.07
C VAL A 300 10.30 -8.92 -36.01
N SER A 301 9.89 -8.22 -37.09
CA SER A 301 9.84 -6.75 -37.09
C SER A 301 8.80 -6.21 -36.15
N GLY A 302 9.05 -5.03 -35.59
CA GLY A 302 8.14 -4.36 -34.65
C GLY A 302 8.35 -4.75 -33.20
N ASN A 303 9.28 -5.63 -32.86
CA ASN A 303 9.61 -6.02 -31.50
C ASN A 303 11.03 -5.55 -31.16
N CYS A 304 11.17 -4.89 -30.00
CA CYS A 304 12.48 -4.56 -29.44
C CYS A 304 12.51 -4.82 -27.93
N VAL A 305 13.71 -4.99 -27.41
CA VAL A 305 13.93 -5.08 -25.96
C VAL A 305 14.40 -3.72 -25.47
N ALA A 306 13.72 -3.19 -24.49
CA ALA A 306 14.15 -1.98 -23.78
C ALA A 306 14.54 -2.32 -22.34
N CYS A 307 15.53 -1.57 -21.84
CA CYS A 307 15.92 -1.61 -20.44
C CYS A 307 15.31 -0.42 -19.72
N THR A 308 14.57 -0.66 -18.65
CA THR A 308 14.06 0.36 -17.75
C THR A 308 14.71 0.19 -16.38
N MET A 309 14.99 1.30 -15.70
CA MET A 309 15.48 1.28 -14.32
C MET A 309 14.28 1.44 -13.38
N GLU A 310 14.03 0.43 -12.57
CA GLU A 310 13.05 0.46 -11.50
C GLU A 310 13.80 0.45 -10.16
N GLY A 311 13.95 1.63 -9.57
CA GLY A 311 14.85 1.81 -8.43
C GLY A 311 16.30 1.57 -8.81
N SER A 312 16.92 0.64 -8.11
CA SER A 312 18.29 0.18 -8.38
C SER A 312 18.38 -0.96 -9.41
N ARG A 313 17.25 -1.51 -9.88
CA ARG A 313 17.19 -2.72 -10.69
C ARG A 313 16.95 -2.43 -12.18
N PRO A 314 17.83 -2.86 -13.09
CA PRO A 314 17.52 -2.84 -14.51
C PRO A 314 16.55 -3.97 -14.85
N ILE A 315 15.46 -3.64 -15.52
CA ILE A 315 14.46 -4.60 -15.99
C ILE A 315 14.37 -4.51 -17.51
N LEU A 316 14.55 -5.65 -18.16
CA LEU A 316 14.36 -5.79 -19.59
C LEU A 316 12.92 -6.16 -19.88
N SER A 317 12.27 -5.41 -20.75
CA SER A 317 10.92 -5.70 -21.21
C SER A 317 10.83 -5.63 -22.74
N GLU A 318 9.91 -6.41 -23.31
CA GLU A 318 9.62 -6.35 -24.73
C GLU A 318 8.66 -5.20 -25.03
N ILE A 319 9.02 -4.37 -26.00
CA ILE A 319 8.15 -3.36 -26.59
C ILE A 319 7.76 -3.83 -27.97
N GLN A 320 6.46 -3.91 -28.20
CA GLN A 320 5.87 -4.28 -29.47
C GLN A 320 5.25 -3.04 -30.10
N ALA A 321 5.60 -2.74 -31.34
CA ALA A 321 5.06 -1.62 -32.10
C ALA A 321 4.59 -2.09 -33.48
N LEU A 322 3.40 -1.65 -33.85
CA LEU A 322 2.82 -1.94 -35.16
C LEU A 322 2.35 -0.65 -35.80
N ALA A 323 2.78 -0.42 -37.05
CA ALA A 323 2.24 0.60 -37.91
C ALA A 323 1.64 -0.05 -39.16
N THR A 324 0.36 0.19 -39.41
CA THR A 324 -0.36 -0.40 -40.55
C THR A 324 -1.25 0.64 -41.22
N LYS A 325 -1.55 0.45 -42.51
CA LYS A 325 -2.44 1.35 -43.26
C LYS A 325 -3.80 1.42 -42.56
N THR A 326 -4.28 2.66 -42.34
CA THR A 326 -5.61 2.85 -41.78
C THR A 326 -6.71 2.60 -42.82
N ASN A 327 -7.79 1.96 -42.36
CA ASN A 327 -9.05 1.83 -43.12
C ASN A 327 -10.12 2.82 -42.62
N PHE A 328 -9.74 3.73 -41.73
CA PHE A 328 -10.63 4.71 -41.12
C PHE A 328 -10.36 6.12 -41.64
N PRO A 329 -11.34 7.04 -41.57
CA PRO A 329 -11.14 8.43 -41.98
C PRO A 329 -10.04 9.15 -41.20
N ALA A 330 -9.77 8.73 -39.95
CA ALA A 330 -8.69 9.22 -39.11
C ALA A 330 -7.84 8.04 -38.60
N PRO A 331 -6.52 8.15 -38.61
CA PRO A 331 -5.64 7.09 -38.11
C PRO A 331 -5.84 6.85 -36.61
N ARG A 332 -5.88 5.57 -36.22
CA ARG A 332 -5.96 5.17 -34.82
C ARG A 332 -4.61 5.22 -34.15
N ARG A 333 -4.62 5.64 -32.90
CA ARG A 333 -3.46 5.63 -32.02
C ARG A 333 -3.87 4.90 -30.75
N ALA A 334 -3.19 3.80 -30.42
CA ALA A 334 -3.46 3.03 -29.21
C ALA A 334 -2.16 2.57 -28.56
N CYS A 335 -2.13 2.62 -27.24
CA CYS A 335 -0.99 2.14 -26.48
C CYS A 335 -1.48 1.37 -25.23
N SER A 336 -0.73 0.35 -24.87
CA SER A 336 -0.87 -0.40 -23.64
C SER A 336 0.47 -0.39 -22.90
N GLY A 337 0.48 -0.02 -21.61
CA GLY A 337 1.71 0.11 -20.84
C GLY A 337 2.60 1.32 -21.21
N TYR A 338 2.13 2.22 -22.08
CA TYR A 338 2.85 3.43 -22.49
C TYR A 338 1.95 4.65 -22.49
N ASP A 339 2.53 5.85 -22.25
CA ASP A 339 1.77 7.09 -22.23
C ASP A 339 1.34 7.51 -23.64
N TYR A 340 0.06 7.80 -23.82
CA TYR A 340 -0.53 8.15 -25.11
C TYR A 340 0.04 9.45 -25.69
N ASN A 341 0.27 10.48 -24.87
CA ASN A 341 0.78 11.77 -25.33
C ASN A 341 2.23 11.64 -25.78
N ARG A 342 3.02 10.80 -25.09
CA ARG A 342 4.39 10.48 -25.47
C ARG A 342 4.47 9.73 -26.78
N MET A 343 3.60 8.76 -27.00
CA MET A 343 3.51 8.07 -28.29
C MET A 343 3.29 9.07 -29.42
N ASN A 344 2.34 9.99 -29.26
CA ASN A 344 2.06 11.02 -30.26
C ASN A 344 3.25 11.96 -30.47
N LEU A 345 3.96 12.33 -29.41
CA LEU A 345 5.19 13.13 -29.51
C LEU A 345 6.27 12.39 -30.29
N LEU A 346 6.48 11.09 -30.03
CA LEU A 346 7.43 10.27 -30.77
C LEU A 346 7.06 10.15 -32.23
N ILE A 347 5.78 9.98 -32.57
CA ILE A 347 5.30 9.98 -33.96
C ILE A 347 5.64 11.30 -34.63
N ALA A 348 5.34 12.43 -34.01
CA ALA A 348 5.65 13.76 -34.55
C ALA A 348 7.16 13.97 -34.78
N VAL A 349 7.99 13.49 -33.84
CA VAL A 349 9.47 13.53 -34.00
C VAL A 349 9.93 12.66 -35.15
N LEU A 350 9.41 11.44 -35.30
CA LEU A 350 9.75 10.53 -36.37
C LEU A 350 9.33 11.09 -37.74
N GLU A 351 8.15 11.69 -37.85
CA GLU A 351 7.70 12.37 -39.06
C GLU A 351 8.64 13.54 -39.41
N LYS A 352 8.98 14.38 -38.47
CA LYS A 352 9.74 15.62 -38.72
C LYS A 352 11.22 15.38 -38.90
N ARG A 353 11.80 14.43 -38.17
CA ARG A 353 13.27 14.21 -38.16
C ARG A 353 13.72 13.01 -38.97
N ALA A 354 12.92 11.96 -39.03
CA ALA A 354 13.26 10.74 -39.72
C ALA A 354 12.57 10.60 -41.09
N GLY A 355 11.66 11.52 -41.44
CA GLY A 355 10.98 11.53 -42.74
C GLY A 355 9.93 10.43 -42.93
N TYR A 356 9.52 9.75 -41.84
CA TYR A 356 8.41 8.81 -41.90
C TYR A 356 7.08 9.55 -42.00
N PHE A 357 6.10 8.96 -42.66
CA PHE A 357 4.76 9.53 -42.77
C PHE A 357 3.73 8.62 -42.09
N PHE A 358 3.17 9.10 -40.95
CA PHE A 358 2.18 8.36 -40.18
C PHE A 358 0.75 8.87 -40.39
N GLY A 359 0.54 9.87 -41.23
CA GLY A 359 -0.76 10.50 -41.44
C GLY A 359 -1.86 9.58 -41.98
N ASN A 360 -1.50 8.42 -42.57
CA ASN A 360 -2.40 7.37 -43.06
C ASN A 360 -2.14 6.01 -42.43
N LEU A 361 -1.43 5.98 -41.29
CA LEU A 361 -1.10 4.73 -40.61
C LEU A 361 -1.74 4.70 -39.23
N ASP A 362 -2.38 3.60 -38.89
CA ASP A 362 -2.70 3.24 -37.51
C ASP A 362 -1.43 2.85 -36.78
N VAL A 363 -1.26 3.30 -35.53
CA VAL A 363 -0.10 2.98 -34.71
C VAL A 363 -0.54 2.37 -33.38
N TYR A 364 0.03 1.22 -33.06
CA TYR A 364 -0.20 0.47 -31.83
C TYR A 364 1.13 0.25 -31.13
N ILE A 365 1.18 0.49 -29.83
CA ILE A 365 2.32 0.19 -28.96
C ILE A 365 1.83 -0.62 -27.78
N ASN A 366 2.54 -1.72 -27.50
CA ASN A 366 2.27 -2.55 -26.33
C ASN A 366 3.60 -2.82 -25.61
N ILE A 367 3.62 -2.64 -24.29
CA ILE A 367 4.73 -3.03 -23.43
C ILE A 367 4.33 -4.28 -22.69
N VAL A 368 5.06 -5.35 -22.91
CA VAL A 368 4.81 -6.64 -22.29
C VAL A 368 5.16 -6.53 -20.80
N GLY A 369 4.26 -7.02 -19.94
CA GLY A 369 4.53 -7.12 -18.51
C GLY A 369 3.97 -5.98 -17.66
N GLY A 370 3.22 -5.02 -18.21
CA GLY A 370 2.57 -3.97 -17.42
C GLY A 370 3.52 -3.04 -16.64
N ILE A 371 4.83 -3.17 -16.85
CA ILE A 371 5.85 -2.28 -16.29
C ILE A 371 5.87 -1.05 -17.18
N ALA A 372 5.17 -0.01 -16.76
CA ALA A 372 5.18 1.27 -17.46
C ALA A 372 6.57 1.92 -17.29
N PRO A 373 7.33 2.16 -18.36
CA PRO A 373 8.60 2.87 -18.25
C PRO A 373 8.32 4.28 -17.73
N VAL A 374 8.69 4.52 -16.48
CA VAL A 374 8.55 5.83 -15.87
C VAL A 374 9.52 6.79 -16.51
N SER A 375 9.07 7.90 -16.86
CA SER A 375 9.41 8.78 -17.94
C SER A 375 10.77 9.46 -17.94
N TYR A 376 11.61 9.35 -16.95
CA TYR A 376 12.74 10.29 -16.78
C TYR A 376 14.12 9.67 -16.88
N THR A 377 14.24 8.36 -16.86
CA THR A 377 15.55 7.74 -16.77
C THR A 377 15.74 6.70 -17.85
N HIS A 378 16.55 7.08 -18.85
CA HIS A 378 17.43 6.19 -19.59
C HIS A 378 16.79 5.05 -20.37
N LEU A 379 15.98 5.37 -21.39
CA LEU A 379 15.89 4.53 -22.57
C LEU A 379 17.25 4.58 -23.28
N THR A 380 18.19 3.76 -22.87
CA THR A 380 19.35 3.45 -23.70
C THR A 380 18.88 2.46 -24.74
N LEU A 381 18.51 2.95 -25.91
CA LEU A 381 18.33 2.11 -27.08
C LEU A 381 19.68 1.44 -27.37
N PRO A 382 19.73 0.11 -27.57
CA PRO A 382 20.93 -0.50 -28.07
C PRO A 382 21.24 0.12 -29.44
N THR A 383 22.41 0.74 -29.58
CA THR A 383 22.86 1.50 -30.73
C THR A 383 23.10 0.65 -31.98
N ASN A 384 22.74 -0.63 -31.99
CA ASN A 384 23.01 -1.59 -33.05
C ASN A 384 21.78 -2.23 -33.68
N SER A 385 20.60 -1.65 -33.61
CA SER A 385 19.50 -2.07 -34.48
C SER A 385 19.60 -1.35 -35.82
N ARG A 386 20.20 -1.97 -36.77
CA ARG A 386 19.95 -1.64 -38.20
C ARG A 386 18.45 -1.90 -38.43
N VAL A 387 17.75 -0.85 -38.74
CA VAL A 387 16.37 -0.88 -39.23
C VAL A 387 16.34 -1.58 -40.59
#